data_90d764e1ef3e9296bf3cc7c8876cf0ff
#
_entry.id   90d764e1ef3e9296bf3cc7c8876cf0ff
#
_cell.length_a   1.000
_cell.length_b   1.000
_cell.length_c   1.000
_cell.angle_alpha   90.00
_cell.angle_beta   90.00
_cell.angle_gamma   90.00
#
_symmetry.space_group_name_H-M   'P 1'
#
loop_
_entity.id
_entity.type
_entity.pdbx_description
1 polymer ?
#
loop_
_entity_poly.entity_id
_entity_poly.type
_entity_poly.pdbx_seq_one_letter_code
_entity_poly.pdbx_strand_id
1 'polypeptide(L)'
;MMNIRIGQGYDVHQLTEGRKLILGGVEIPFEKGLLGHSDADALLGAAGLGDIGSHFPDTAAEFKDADSRALLRAAYQSVQAQGWQAVNVDTTVIAQKPKLAPHIPQMRANIAADLGIDISCVNIKGKTNEKLGYLGRMEGIEAQAAVLLVRI
;
A
#
# COMPACT_ATOMS: atom_id res chain seq x y z
N MET A 1 6.25 -26.60 -14.36
CA MET A 1 5.97 -25.20 -14.78
C MET A 1 5.93 -24.33 -13.53
N MET A 2 6.75 -23.28 -13.47
CA MET A 2 6.67 -22.34 -12.36
C MET A 2 5.38 -21.55 -12.45
N ASN A 3 4.55 -21.65 -11.42
CA ASN A 3 3.35 -20.82 -11.29
C ASN A 3 3.69 -19.62 -10.44
N ILE A 4 4.22 -18.59 -11.08
CA ILE A 4 4.50 -17.31 -10.46
C ILE A 4 3.75 -16.21 -11.20
N ARG A 5 3.40 -15.15 -10.49
CA ARG A 5 2.78 -13.95 -11.06
C ARG A 5 3.35 -12.72 -10.41
N ILE A 6 3.49 -11.68 -11.19
CA ILE A 6 3.78 -10.35 -10.68
C ILE A 6 2.55 -9.48 -10.83
N GLY A 7 2.38 -8.55 -9.91
CA GLY A 7 1.38 -7.52 -10.00
C GLY A 7 1.94 -6.19 -9.59
N GLN A 8 1.37 -5.13 -10.12
CA GLN A 8 1.72 -3.78 -9.77
C GLN A 8 0.47 -3.04 -9.32
N GLY A 9 0.61 -2.27 -8.25
CA GLY A 9 -0.38 -1.33 -7.79
C GLY A 9 0.15 0.09 -7.87
N TYR A 10 -0.73 1.01 -8.15
CA TYR A 10 -0.46 2.44 -8.19
C TYR A 10 -1.59 3.16 -7.49
N ASP A 11 -1.27 4.10 -6.63
CA ASP A 11 -2.26 4.91 -5.97
C ASP A 11 -1.72 6.31 -5.67
N VAL A 12 -2.61 7.28 -5.66
CA VAL A 12 -2.31 8.66 -5.29
C VAL A 12 -3.44 9.19 -4.43
N HIS A 13 -3.10 9.83 -3.33
CA HIS A 13 -4.06 10.41 -2.42
C HIS A 13 -3.74 11.86 -2.14
N GLN A 14 -4.78 12.68 -2.07
CA GLN A 14 -4.68 14.09 -1.74
C GLN A 14 -4.29 14.24 -0.26
N LEU A 15 -3.36 15.16 -0.01
CA LEU A 15 -3.07 15.64 1.34
C LEU A 15 -4.09 16.71 1.72
N THR A 16 -4.70 16.56 2.88
CA THR A 16 -5.72 17.48 3.37
C THR A 16 -5.54 17.78 4.86
N GLU A 17 -5.93 18.97 5.27
CA GLU A 17 -5.91 19.36 6.67
C GLU A 17 -6.98 18.61 7.48
N GLY A 18 -6.77 18.49 8.79
CA GLY A 18 -7.73 17.87 9.70
C GLY A 18 -7.75 16.34 9.66
N ARG A 19 -6.80 15.70 9.00
CA ARG A 19 -6.67 14.25 8.97
C ARG A 19 -5.28 13.82 9.42
N LYS A 20 -5.22 12.63 10.02
CA LYS A 20 -3.94 12.00 10.39
C LYS A 20 -3.26 11.46 9.13
N LEU A 21 -1.94 11.53 9.10
CA LEU A 21 -1.14 10.89 8.06
C LEU A 21 -0.80 9.48 8.52
N ILE A 22 -1.39 8.48 7.86
CA ILE A 22 -1.14 7.08 8.15
C ILE A 22 -0.64 6.41 6.87
N LEU A 23 0.58 5.88 6.92
CA LEU A 23 1.22 5.17 5.81
C LEU A 23 1.74 3.82 6.32
N GLY A 24 1.43 2.75 5.61
CA GLY A 24 1.85 1.41 6.02
C GLY A 24 1.45 1.04 7.45
N GLY A 25 0.30 1.53 7.91
CA GLY A 25 -0.19 1.34 9.27
C GLY A 25 0.51 2.19 10.33
N VAL A 26 1.39 3.12 9.95
CA VAL A 26 2.13 3.99 10.87
C VAL A 26 1.57 5.40 10.81
N GLU A 27 1.18 5.93 11.97
CA GLU A 27 0.82 7.34 12.09
C GLU A 27 2.08 8.20 12.12
N ILE A 28 2.22 9.05 11.11
CA ILE A 28 3.37 9.94 10.95
C ILE A 28 2.96 11.36 11.34
N PRO A 29 3.67 12.00 12.29
CA PRO A 29 3.36 13.38 12.65
C PRO A 29 3.51 14.30 11.44
N PHE A 30 2.41 14.92 11.04
CA PHE A 30 2.38 15.88 9.95
C PHE A 30 1.11 16.73 10.04
N GLU A 31 1.15 17.93 9.48
CA GLU A 31 0.04 18.88 9.52
C GLU A 31 -1.16 18.48 8.65
N LYS A 32 -0.95 17.57 7.69
CA LYS A 32 -1.97 17.06 6.78
C LYS A 32 -2.00 15.54 6.79
N GLY A 33 -3.12 14.96 6.43
CA GLY A 33 -3.29 13.53 6.25
C GLY A 33 -3.84 13.17 4.89
N LEU A 34 -3.97 11.89 4.62
CA LEU A 34 -4.40 11.37 3.32
C LEU A 34 -5.89 11.06 3.31
N LEU A 35 -6.50 11.29 2.15
CA LEU A 35 -7.82 10.78 1.82
C LEU A 35 -7.64 9.44 1.10
N GLY A 36 -7.95 8.31 1.76
CA GLY A 36 -8.00 6.99 1.12
C GLY A 36 -6.95 5.96 1.55
N HIS A 37 -6.88 4.83 0.83
CA HIS A 37 -6.10 3.63 1.16
C HIS A 37 -5.38 3.08 -0.07
N SER A 38 -4.09 2.71 0.02
CA SER A 38 -3.26 2.47 -1.18
C SER A 38 -2.57 1.11 -1.37
N ASP A 39 -2.64 0.18 -0.41
CA ASP A 39 -1.66 -0.93 -0.44
C ASP A 39 -2.16 -2.26 -1.04
N ALA A 40 -3.46 -2.39 -1.32
CA ALA A 40 -4.04 -3.69 -1.71
C ALA A 40 -4.07 -3.97 -3.22
N ASP A 41 -3.92 -2.97 -4.07
CA ASP A 41 -4.10 -3.11 -5.54
C ASP A 41 -3.08 -4.05 -6.19
N ALA A 42 -1.83 -4.02 -5.73
CA ALA A 42 -0.79 -4.86 -6.30
C ALA A 42 -1.07 -6.36 -6.11
N LEU A 43 -1.58 -6.72 -4.94
CA LEU A 43 -1.93 -8.11 -4.64
C LEU A 43 -3.07 -8.62 -5.51
N LEU A 44 -4.12 -7.82 -5.63
CA LEU A 44 -5.28 -8.17 -6.45
C LEU A 44 -4.91 -8.30 -7.93
N GLY A 45 -4.10 -7.37 -8.44
CA GLY A 45 -3.61 -7.40 -9.81
C GLY A 45 -2.77 -8.64 -10.09
N ALA A 46 -1.85 -9.00 -9.19
CA ALA A 46 -1.01 -10.18 -9.36
C ALA A 46 -1.82 -11.48 -9.37
N ALA A 47 -2.87 -11.56 -8.59
CA ALA A 47 -3.75 -12.73 -8.57
C ALA A 47 -4.76 -12.75 -9.74
N GLY A 48 -4.84 -11.69 -10.53
CA GLY A 48 -5.83 -11.57 -11.61
C GLY A 48 -7.23 -11.26 -11.10
N LEU A 49 -7.34 -10.65 -9.92
CA LEU A 49 -8.63 -10.36 -9.27
C LEU A 49 -9.11 -8.91 -9.49
N GLY A 50 -8.43 -8.16 -10.35
CA GLY A 50 -8.80 -6.78 -10.63
C GLY A 50 -8.14 -5.79 -9.67
N ASP A 51 -8.87 -4.75 -9.29
CA ASP A 51 -8.39 -3.67 -8.45
C ASP A 51 -9.18 -3.56 -7.13
N ILE A 52 -8.68 -2.71 -6.24
CA ILE A 52 -9.29 -2.50 -4.91
C ILE A 52 -10.69 -1.89 -5.02
N GLY A 53 -10.92 -1.03 -6.00
CA GLY A 53 -12.23 -0.39 -6.19
C GLY A 53 -13.34 -1.39 -6.53
N SER A 54 -13.00 -2.48 -7.20
CA SER A 54 -13.94 -3.57 -7.51
C SER A 54 -14.30 -4.40 -6.27
N HIS A 55 -13.35 -4.62 -5.36
CA HIS A 55 -13.52 -5.45 -4.17
C HIS A 55 -14.02 -4.65 -2.97
N PHE A 56 -13.60 -3.38 -2.86
CA PHE A 56 -13.89 -2.52 -1.73
C PHE A 56 -14.36 -1.14 -2.23
N PRO A 57 -15.61 -1.04 -2.74
CA PRO A 57 -16.12 0.24 -3.24
C PRO A 57 -16.15 1.31 -2.13
N ASP A 58 -15.71 2.52 -2.46
CA ASP A 58 -15.70 3.66 -1.54
C ASP A 58 -17.10 3.98 -0.98
N THR A 59 -18.14 3.59 -1.71
CA THR A 59 -19.54 3.78 -1.32
C THR A 59 -20.03 2.76 -0.29
N ALA A 60 -19.28 1.67 -0.05
CA ALA A 60 -19.64 0.70 0.95
C ALA A 60 -19.38 1.28 2.35
N ALA A 61 -20.42 1.39 3.17
CA ALA A 61 -20.34 2.00 4.50
C ALA A 61 -19.36 1.26 5.41
N GLU A 62 -19.19 -0.04 5.25
CA GLU A 62 -18.29 -0.88 6.02
C GLU A 62 -16.80 -0.61 5.73
N PHE A 63 -16.49 0.00 4.57
CA PHE A 63 -15.11 0.32 4.17
C PHE A 63 -14.80 1.81 4.26
N LYS A 64 -15.78 2.64 4.58
CA LYS A 64 -15.57 4.06 4.79
C LYS A 64 -14.73 4.24 6.07
N ASP A 65 -13.62 4.97 5.94
CA ASP A 65 -12.66 5.18 7.03
C ASP A 65 -12.04 3.86 7.58
N ALA A 66 -12.08 2.78 6.78
CA ALA A 66 -11.47 1.52 7.16
C ALA A 66 -9.95 1.67 7.32
N ASP A 67 -9.40 0.92 8.28
CA ASP A 67 -7.95 0.77 8.46
C ASP A 67 -7.34 0.15 7.20
N SER A 68 -6.33 0.81 6.62
CA SER A 68 -5.64 0.32 5.43
C SER A 68 -5.04 -1.08 5.63
N ARG A 69 -4.58 -1.39 6.83
CA ARG A 69 -4.08 -2.74 7.15
C ARG A 69 -5.18 -3.78 7.09
N ALA A 70 -6.38 -3.44 7.55
CA ALA A 70 -7.53 -4.35 7.45
C ALA A 70 -7.91 -4.62 6.00
N LEU A 71 -7.86 -3.60 5.14
CA LEU A 71 -8.09 -3.77 3.70
C LEU A 71 -7.00 -4.63 3.04
N LEU A 72 -5.74 -4.44 3.40
CA LEU A 72 -4.64 -5.25 2.90
C LEU A 72 -4.81 -6.71 3.29
N ARG A 73 -5.14 -6.99 4.55
CA ARG A 73 -5.38 -8.36 5.02
C ARG A 73 -6.58 -9.00 4.31
N ALA A 74 -7.66 -8.26 4.10
CA ALA A 74 -8.84 -8.77 3.40
C ALA A 74 -8.53 -9.07 1.93
N ALA A 75 -7.80 -8.20 1.26
CA ALA A 75 -7.34 -8.41 -0.12
C ALA A 75 -6.44 -9.66 -0.19
N TYR A 76 -5.53 -9.81 0.76
CA TYR A 76 -4.65 -10.96 0.78
C TYR A 76 -5.39 -12.27 1.04
N GLN A 77 -6.42 -12.27 1.89
CA GLN A 77 -7.28 -13.44 2.07
C GLN A 77 -7.93 -13.88 0.74
N SER A 78 -8.38 -12.93 -0.08
CA SER A 78 -8.92 -13.22 -1.40
C SER A 78 -7.88 -13.84 -2.33
N VAL A 79 -6.64 -13.36 -2.26
CA VAL A 79 -5.51 -13.90 -3.02
C VAL A 79 -5.21 -15.34 -2.59
N GLN A 80 -5.16 -15.59 -1.27
CA GLN A 80 -4.92 -16.91 -0.72
C GLN A 80 -6.04 -17.90 -1.07
N ALA A 81 -7.28 -17.45 -1.07
CA ALA A 81 -8.43 -18.27 -1.45
C ALA A 81 -8.34 -18.77 -2.90
N GLN A 82 -7.60 -18.06 -3.76
CA GLN A 82 -7.32 -18.46 -5.13
C GLN A 82 -6.06 -19.34 -5.25
N GLY A 83 -5.45 -19.73 -4.14
CA GLY A 83 -4.28 -20.60 -4.13
C GLY A 83 -2.95 -19.89 -4.37
N TRP A 84 -2.87 -18.58 -4.06
CA TRP A 84 -1.66 -17.79 -4.24
C TRP A 84 -1.09 -17.32 -2.92
N GLN A 85 0.22 -17.19 -2.87
CA GLN A 85 0.94 -16.72 -1.70
C GLN A 85 1.96 -15.66 -2.10
N ALA A 86 2.07 -14.61 -1.30
CA ALA A 86 3.07 -13.56 -1.51
C ALA A 86 4.48 -14.09 -1.21
N VAL A 87 5.41 -13.80 -2.11
CA VAL A 87 6.83 -14.11 -1.95
C VAL A 87 7.58 -12.88 -1.46
N ASN A 88 7.40 -11.75 -2.15
CA ASN A 88 8.01 -10.49 -1.73
C ASN A 88 7.18 -9.30 -2.25
N VAL A 89 7.40 -8.17 -1.61
CA VAL A 89 6.77 -6.88 -1.94
C VAL A 89 7.84 -5.81 -2.04
N ASP A 90 7.78 -5.00 -3.08
CA ASP A 90 8.63 -3.82 -3.24
C ASP A 90 7.73 -2.60 -3.46
N THR A 91 7.86 -1.61 -2.59
CA THR A 91 7.02 -0.42 -2.58
C THR A 91 7.86 0.84 -2.67
N THR A 92 7.38 1.80 -3.45
CA THR A 92 7.94 3.16 -3.51
C THR A 92 6.86 4.13 -3.08
N VAL A 93 7.16 4.96 -2.08
CA VAL A 93 6.28 6.03 -1.61
C VAL A 93 6.92 7.36 -1.98
N ILE A 94 6.21 8.18 -2.72
CA ILE A 94 6.69 9.48 -3.17
C ILE A 94 5.97 10.55 -2.38
N ALA A 95 6.71 11.23 -1.51
CA ALA A 95 6.22 12.30 -0.65
C ALA A 95 7.30 13.37 -0.53
N GLN A 96 6.95 14.60 -0.83
CA GLN A 96 7.90 15.71 -0.66
C GLN A 96 8.21 15.92 0.82
N LYS A 97 7.20 15.86 1.66
CA LYS A 97 7.24 15.85 3.13
C LYS A 97 6.10 15.01 3.67
N PRO A 98 6.19 14.47 4.88
CA PRO A 98 7.33 14.45 5.78
C PRO A 98 8.41 13.46 5.33
N LYS A 99 9.55 13.44 6.04
CA LYS A 99 10.61 12.46 5.82
C LYS A 99 10.13 11.09 6.30
N LEU A 100 10.19 10.09 5.43
CA LEU A 100 9.64 8.76 5.71
C LEU A 100 10.65 7.81 6.33
N ALA A 101 11.95 8.03 6.14
CA ALA A 101 12.99 7.11 6.57
C ALA A 101 12.88 6.60 8.01
N PRO A 102 12.57 7.44 9.02
CA PRO A 102 12.43 6.95 10.40
C PRO A 102 11.26 5.99 10.61
N HIS A 103 10.29 5.99 9.72
CA HIS A 103 9.04 5.22 9.85
C HIS A 103 9.04 3.94 9.01
N ILE A 104 9.95 3.82 8.06
CA ILE A 104 10.01 2.67 7.14
C ILE A 104 10.18 1.34 7.86
N PRO A 105 11.04 1.18 8.88
CA PRO A 105 11.16 -0.10 9.57
C PRO A 105 9.84 -0.61 10.14
N GLN A 106 9.04 0.25 10.76
CA GLN A 106 7.74 -0.15 11.32
C GLN A 106 6.72 -0.42 10.21
N MET A 107 6.74 0.34 9.13
CA MET A 107 5.89 0.09 7.96
C MET A 107 6.18 -1.29 7.36
N ARG A 108 7.45 -1.65 7.21
CA ARG A 108 7.86 -2.97 6.73
C ARG A 108 7.38 -4.10 7.66
N ALA A 109 7.54 -3.91 8.97
CA ALA A 109 7.10 -4.89 9.95
C ALA A 109 5.59 -5.11 9.88
N ASN A 110 4.82 -4.04 9.72
CA ASN A 110 3.36 -4.11 9.59
C ASN A 110 2.93 -4.90 8.35
N ILE A 111 3.52 -4.59 7.20
CA ILE A 111 3.19 -5.27 5.94
C ILE A 111 3.60 -6.74 6.00
N ALA A 112 4.78 -7.04 6.53
CA ALA A 112 5.24 -8.41 6.69
C ALA A 112 4.29 -9.22 7.58
N ALA A 113 3.82 -8.64 8.68
CA ALA A 113 2.85 -9.28 9.57
C ALA A 113 1.50 -9.49 8.87
N ASP A 114 1.02 -8.51 8.12
CA ASP A 114 -0.27 -8.60 7.42
C ASP A 114 -0.26 -9.67 6.32
N LEU A 115 0.87 -9.88 5.67
CA LEU A 115 1.04 -10.90 4.63
C LEU A 115 1.59 -12.22 5.15
N GLY A 116 2.00 -12.29 6.41
CA GLY A 116 2.57 -13.51 6.97
C GLY A 116 3.88 -13.93 6.31
N ILE A 117 4.69 -12.97 5.87
CA ILE A 117 6.00 -13.22 5.25
C ILE A 117 7.12 -12.61 6.10
N ASP A 118 8.35 -13.06 5.86
CA ASP A 118 9.51 -12.51 6.54
C ASP A 118 9.73 -11.04 6.17
N ILE A 119 10.17 -10.23 7.12
CA ILE A 119 10.41 -8.81 6.89
C ILE A 119 11.46 -8.55 5.80
N SER A 120 12.40 -9.46 5.61
CA SER A 120 13.39 -9.37 4.52
C SER A 120 12.75 -9.43 3.13
N CYS A 121 11.50 -9.91 3.04
CA CYS A 121 10.73 -9.97 1.79
C CYS A 121 9.91 -8.72 1.53
N VAL A 122 9.98 -7.73 2.40
CA VAL A 122 9.27 -6.45 2.24
C VAL A 122 10.29 -5.32 2.12
N ASN A 123 10.27 -4.63 1.00
CA ASN A 123 11.10 -3.45 0.79
C ASN A 123 10.22 -2.21 0.61
N ILE A 124 10.58 -1.12 1.25
CA ILE A 124 9.89 0.17 1.11
C ILE A 124 10.94 1.26 0.90
N LYS A 125 10.75 2.05 -0.16
CA LYS A 125 11.61 3.18 -0.50
C LYS A 125 10.79 4.46 -0.38
N GLY A 126 11.33 5.44 0.31
CA GLY A 126 10.80 6.80 0.34
C GLY A 126 11.53 7.65 -0.71
N LYS A 127 10.78 8.43 -1.45
CA LYS A 127 11.30 9.34 -2.47
C LYS A 127 10.65 10.71 -2.34
N THR A 128 11.39 11.76 -2.66
CA THR A 128 10.79 13.06 -2.95
C THR A 128 10.56 13.17 -4.46
N ASN A 129 9.78 14.15 -4.88
CA ASN A 129 9.61 14.46 -6.30
C ASN A 129 10.44 15.68 -6.72
N GLU A 130 11.52 15.97 -5.98
CA GLU A 130 12.45 17.06 -6.28
C GLU A 130 11.72 18.40 -6.45
N LYS A 131 10.67 18.65 -5.67
CA LYS A 131 9.81 19.83 -5.72
C LYS A 131 9.04 20.01 -7.04
N LEU A 132 8.94 18.94 -7.84
CA LEU A 132 8.25 18.98 -9.13
C LEU A 132 6.81 18.52 -9.03
N GLY A 133 5.92 19.19 -9.74
CA GLY A 133 4.53 18.81 -9.90
C GLY A 133 3.72 18.83 -8.60
N TYR A 134 2.56 18.21 -8.64
CA TYR A 134 1.65 18.17 -7.49
C TYR A 134 2.23 17.45 -6.27
N LEU A 135 3.08 16.46 -6.49
CA LEU A 135 3.79 15.77 -5.40
C LEU A 135 4.82 16.71 -4.77
N GLY A 136 5.57 17.42 -5.60
CA GLY A 136 6.56 18.39 -5.14
C GLY A 136 5.96 19.60 -4.45
N ARG A 137 4.71 19.95 -4.76
CA ARG A 137 3.94 21.00 -4.08
C ARG A 137 3.20 20.51 -2.84
N MET A 138 3.38 19.25 -2.45
CA MET A 138 2.72 18.65 -1.27
C MET A 138 1.19 18.65 -1.37
N GLU A 139 0.67 18.49 -2.57
CA GLU A 139 -0.78 18.34 -2.78
C GLU A 139 -1.23 16.89 -2.60
N GLY A 140 -0.32 15.95 -2.70
CA GLY A 140 -0.61 14.53 -2.54
C GLY A 140 0.62 13.69 -2.26
N ILE A 141 0.38 12.41 -1.99
CA ILE A 141 1.39 11.37 -1.85
C ILE A 141 1.03 10.24 -2.81
N GLU A 142 2.02 9.73 -3.51
CA GLU A 142 1.89 8.61 -4.45
C GLU A 142 2.57 7.38 -3.88
N ALA A 143 1.95 6.22 -4.07
CA ALA A 143 2.55 4.93 -3.74
C ALA A 143 2.46 3.99 -4.94
N GLN A 144 3.55 3.28 -5.17
CA GLN A 144 3.64 2.21 -6.17
C GLN A 144 4.14 0.96 -5.48
N ALA A 145 3.53 -0.16 -5.78
CA ALA A 145 3.93 -1.45 -5.22
C ALA A 145 4.02 -2.51 -6.31
N ALA A 146 5.01 -3.37 -6.20
CA ALA A 146 5.10 -4.59 -6.98
C ALA A 146 5.10 -5.77 -6.03
N VAL A 147 4.40 -6.84 -6.38
CA VAL A 147 4.35 -8.07 -5.61
C VAL A 147 4.62 -9.27 -6.50
N LEU A 148 5.38 -10.20 -5.97
CA LEU A 148 5.57 -11.51 -6.57
C LEU A 148 4.71 -12.53 -5.82
N LEU A 149 3.90 -13.28 -6.55
CA LEU A 149 3.09 -14.36 -6.00
C LEU A 149 3.57 -15.71 -6.54
N VAL A 150 3.43 -16.74 -5.73
CA VAL A 150 3.65 -18.14 -6.11
C VAL A 150 2.37 -18.91 -5.83
N ARG A 151 2.09 -19.89 -6.68
CA ARG A 151 0.97 -20.80 -6.45
C ARG A 151 1.35 -21.89 -5.46
N ILE A 152 0.48 -22.09 -4.50
CA ILE A 152 0.63 -23.12 -3.49
C ILE A 152 -0.33 -24.27 -3.75
#